data_10fddf9b420fa64fac60026144543579
#
_entry.id   10fddf9b420fa64fac60026144543579
#
_cell.length_a   1.000
_cell.length_b   1.000
_cell.length_c   1.000
_cell.angle_alpha   90.00
_cell.angle_beta   90.00
_cell.angle_gamma   90.00
#
_symmetry.space_group_name_H-M   'P 1'
#
loop_
_entity.id
_entity.type
_entity.pdbx_description
1 polymer ?
#
loop_
_entity_poly.entity_id
_entity_poly.type
_entity_poly.pdbx_seq_one_letter_code
_entity_poly.pdbx_strand_id
1 'polypeptide(L)'
;MLPRLTASPGAVEFGEAYLSWSEQGLALATIGQDYFDIDLFAYEGGFPLIDAYRVELGIDIGAGPRRFTLFFIPPRTKLHDHPEMAAQLCAGPAQQAISLGCTEVSGAKAAYFGADQPRITAEMVIPWSALGIDAPAPGTQLRAEIAITSWHRERWMSLSGRPPSAAMANPEGWRAMRLGNGPQMIETSPAHPALAPG
;
A
#
# COMPACT_ATOMS: atom_id res chain seq x y z
N MET A 1 8.39 3.72 -15.55
CA MET A 1 6.94 3.96 -15.79
C MET A 1 6.22 3.62 -14.51
N LEU A 2 5.48 4.55 -13.95
CA LEU A 2 4.77 4.33 -12.69
C LEU A 2 3.56 3.42 -12.94
N PRO A 3 3.27 2.46 -12.06
CA PRO A 3 2.07 1.66 -12.19
C PRO A 3 0.84 2.55 -11.99
N ARG A 4 -0.02 2.62 -13.01
CA ARG A 4 -1.28 3.37 -12.89
C ARG A 4 -2.30 2.52 -12.13
N LEU A 5 -2.87 3.11 -11.09
CA LEU A 5 -3.99 2.53 -10.37
C LEU A 5 -5.30 2.84 -11.09
N THR A 6 -6.24 1.92 -11.02
CA THR A 6 -7.60 2.08 -11.56
C THR A 6 -8.57 2.30 -10.41
N ALA A 7 -9.37 3.34 -10.51
CA ALA A 7 -10.40 3.67 -9.52
C ALA A 7 -11.59 2.71 -9.57
N SER A 8 -12.34 2.63 -8.48
CA SER A 8 -13.61 1.93 -8.42
C SER A 8 -14.60 2.50 -9.44
N PRO A 9 -15.52 1.68 -9.98
CA PRO A 9 -16.49 2.14 -10.97
C PRO A 9 -17.26 3.38 -10.52
N GLY A 10 -17.26 4.40 -11.37
CA GLY A 10 -17.94 5.68 -11.07
C GLY A 10 -17.17 6.64 -10.15
N ALA A 11 -16.03 6.23 -9.61
CA ALA A 11 -15.18 7.10 -8.80
C ALA A 11 -14.13 7.81 -9.65
N VAL A 12 -13.78 9.02 -9.23
CA VAL A 12 -12.63 9.75 -9.78
C VAL A 12 -11.35 9.17 -9.17
N GLU A 13 -10.29 9.06 -9.96
CA GLU A 13 -8.96 8.72 -9.45
C GLU A 13 -8.57 9.70 -8.33
N PHE A 14 -8.16 9.17 -7.18
CA PHE A 14 -7.86 9.98 -6.00
C PHE A 14 -6.45 9.73 -5.45
N GLY A 15 -5.65 8.92 -6.11
CA GLY A 15 -4.31 8.63 -5.64
C GLY A 15 -3.38 8.06 -6.69
N GLU A 16 -2.11 8.05 -6.33
CA GLU A 16 -0.99 7.54 -7.10
C GLU A 16 -0.14 6.61 -6.22
N ALA A 17 0.55 5.66 -6.84
CA ALA A 17 1.48 4.78 -6.16
C ALA A 17 2.83 4.73 -6.90
N TYR A 18 3.90 4.70 -6.12
CA TYR A 18 5.28 4.69 -6.58
C TYR A 18 6.00 3.52 -5.93
N LEU A 19 6.36 2.53 -6.73
CA LEU A 19 7.10 1.37 -6.26
C LEU A 19 8.56 1.51 -6.69
N SER A 20 9.46 1.32 -5.74
CA SER A 20 10.91 1.36 -5.96
C SER A 20 11.60 0.27 -5.13
N TRP A 21 12.91 0.10 -5.32
CA TRP A 21 13.69 -0.87 -4.57
C TRP A 21 15.13 -0.40 -4.33
N SER A 22 15.74 -0.96 -3.31
CA SER A 22 17.14 -0.74 -2.96
C SER A 22 17.73 -2.04 -2.40
N GLU A 23 19.02 -2.02 -2.04
CA GLU A 23 19.64 -3.13 -1.31
C GLU A 23 18.94 -3.42 0.04
N GLN A 24 18.30 -2.43 0.64
CA GLN A 24 17.63 -2.57 1.93
C GLN A 24 16.25 -3.23 1.83
N GLY A 25 15.55 -3.04 0.72
CA GLY A 25 14.18 -3.57 0.58
C GLY A 25 13.40 -2.96 -0.57
N LEU A 26 12.13 -3.32 -0.61
CA LEU A 26 11.12 -2.78 -1.49
C LEU A 26 10.47 -1.56 -0.82
N ALA A 27 10.41 -0.46 -1.54
CA ALA A 27 9.77 0.77 -1.06
C ALA A 27 8.49 1.06 -1.86
N LEU A 28 7.42 1.38 -1.17
CA LEU A 28 6.16 1.84 -1.75
C LEU A 28 5.83 3.19 -1.13
N ALA A 29 5.59 4.19 -1.99
CA ALA A 29 4.99 5.45 -1.60
C ALA A 29 3.64 5.60 -2.30
N THR A 30 2.65 6.16 -1.61
CA THR A 30 1.36 6.51 -2.17
C THR A 30 1.01 7.94 -1.83
N ILE A 31 0.38 8.63 -2.77
CA ILE A 31 -0.17 9.96 -2.55
C ILE A 31 -1.66 9.87 -2.85
N GLY A 32 -2.50 10.13 -1.84
CA GLY A 32 -3.94 10.07 -1.99
C GLY A 32 -4.59 11.42 -1.65
N GLN A 33 -5.69 11.72 -2.33
CA GLN A 33 -6.58 12.81 -1.94
C GLN A 33 -7.71 12.20 -1.12
N ASP A 34 -7.65 12.37 0.18
CA ASP A 34 -8.69 11.95 1.09
C ASP A 34 -8.90 13.03 2.15
N TYR A 35 -10.14 13.19 2.55
CA TYR A 35 -10.47 14.10 3.64
C TYR A 35 -10.43 13.32 4.94
N PHE A 36 -9.67 13.84 5.87
CA PHE A 36 -9.49 13.25 7.17
C PHE A 36 -10.06 14.18 8.23
N ASP A 37 -11.15 13.80 8.86
CA ASP A 37 -11.70 14.52 9.99
C ASP A 37 -11.17 13.90 11.29
N ILE A 38 -10.14 14.51 11.86
CA ILE A 38 -9.52 14.04 13.10
C ILE A 38 -10.53 14.01 14.25
N ASP A 39 -11.50 14.90 14.25
CA ASP A 39 -12.49 14.99 15.33
C ASP A 39 -13.44 13.80 15.33
N LEU A 40 -13.69 13.17 14.20
CA LEU A 40 -14.48 11.94 14.12
C LEU A 40 -13.78 10.74 14.75
N PHE A 41 -12.46 10.78 14.89
CA PHE A 41 -11.66 9.68 15.43
C PHE A 41 -11.38 9.77 16.91
N ALA A 42 -11.70 10.89 17.56
CA ALA A 42 -11.57 11.08 18.99
C ALA A 42 -12.56 10.24 19.82
N TYR A 43 -13.12 9.16 19.22
CA TYR A 43 -14.12 8.34 19.87
C TYR A 43 -13.50 7.42 20.93
N GLU A 44 -14.06 7.46 22.12
CA GLU A 44 -13.79 6.48 23.18
C GLU A 44 -14.26 5.09 22.72
N GLY A 45 -13.37 4.17 22.49
CA GLY A 45 -13.81 2.78 22.30
C GLY A 45 -13.14 1.99 21.20
N GLY A 46 -12.18 2.52 20.55
CA GLY A 46 -11.43 1.79 19.53
C GLY A 46 -11.77 2.22 18.12
N PHE A 47 -10.76 2.40 17.39
CA PHE A 47 -10.77 2.87 16.03
C PHE A 47 -11.13 1.73 15.07
N PRO A 48 -12.13 1.86 14.22
CA PRO A 48 -12.34 0.91 13.16
C PRO A 48 -11.25 1.11 12.09
N LEU A 49 -10.12 0.43 12.25
CA LEU A 49 -9.00 0.43 11.28
C LEU A 49 -9.48 0.19 9.84
N ILE A 50 -10.65 -0.41 9.73
CA ILE A 50 -11.30 -0.76 8.46
C ILE A 50 -11.75 0.48 7.66
N ASP A 51 -11.99 1.59 8.33
CA ASP A 51 -12.58 2.79 7.72
C ASP A 51 -11.55 3.86 7.40
N ALA A 52 -10.29 3.65 7.78
CA ALA A 52 -9.22 4.59 7.52
C ALA A 52 -8.64 4.44 6.10
N TYR A 53 -7.98 5.50 5.66
CA TYR A 53 -7.08 5.42 4.51
C TYR A 53 -6.06 4.32 4.76
N ARG A 54 -6.03 3.33 3.90
CA ARG A 54 -5.08 2.24 4.01
C ARG A 54 -4.48 1.88 2.67
N VAL A 55 -3.28 1.35 2.72
CA VAL A 55 -2.55 0.88 1.57
C VAL A 55 -2.28 -0.61 1.73
N GLU A 56 -2.66 -1.40 0.74
CA GLU A 56 -2.38 -2.83 0.68
C GLU A 56 -1.36 -3.11 -0.44
N LEU A 57 -0.38 -3.92 -0.14
CA LEU A 57 0.62 -4.40 -1.09
C LEU A 57 0.61 -5.92 -1.11
N GLY A 58 0.34 -6.49 -2.27
CA GLY A 58 0.62 -7.87 -2.61
C GLY A 58 1.92 -7.97 -3.39
N ILE A 59 2.80 -8.88 -3.06
CA ILE A 59 4.08 -9.09 -3.73
C ILE A 59 4.44 -10.56 -3.78
N ASP A 60 4.89 -11.02 -4.94
CA ASP A 60 5.51 -12.34 -5.14
C ASP A 60 6.78 -12.16 -5.96
N ILE A 61 7.91 -12.52 -5.36
CA ILE A 61 9.25 -12.42 -5.95
C ILE A 61 9.93 -13.80 -6.01
N GLY A 62 9.12 -14.85 -6.14
CA GLY A 62 9.61 -16.23 -6.26
C GLY A 62 9.64 -17.03 -4.95
N ALA A 63 9.44 -16.37 -3.79
CA ALA A 63 9.34 -17.05 -2.49
C ALA A 63 7.86 -17.30 -2.07
N GLY A 64 6.93 -17.11 -3.01
CA GLY A 64 5.49 -17.16 -2.79
C GLY A 64 4.88 -15.80 -2.42
N PRO A 65 3.56 -15.69 -2.58
CA PRO A 65 2.87 -14.43 -2.39
C PRO A 65 2.90 -13.98 -0.93
N ARG A 66 3.29 -12.73 -0.72
CA ARG A 66 3.24 -12.02 0.55
C ARG A 66 2.27 -10.85 0.44
N ARG A 67 1.64 -10.51 1.54
CA ARG A 67 0.68 -9.40 1.61
C ARG A 67 1.00 -8.54 2.81
N PHE A 68 0.87 -7.24 2.63
CA PHE A 68 1.14 -6.25 3.66
C PHE A 68 0.03 -5.20 3.64
N THR A 69 -0.32 -4.71 4.81
CA THR A 69 -1.30 -3.64 4.96
C THR A 69 -0.71 -2.54 5.83
N LEU A 70 -0.71 -1.34 5.33
CA LEU A 70 -0.36 -0.14 6.06
C LEU A 70 -1.64 0.55 6.54
N PHE A 71 -1.77 0.67 7.84
CA PHE A 71 -2.85 1.38 8.50
C PHE A 71 -2.38 2.73 9.02
N PHE A 72 -3.23 3.71 8.89
CA PHE A 72 -3.12 4.94 9.62
C PHE A 72 -3.73 4.77 11.01
N ILE A 73 -3.02 5.19 12.04
CA ILE A 73 -3.49 5.20 13.42
C ILE A 73 -3.60 6.66 13.86
N PRO A 74 -4.82 7.19 13.98
CA PRO A 74 -4.98 8.56 14.46
C PRO A 74 -4.54 8.67 15.91
N PRO A 75 -4.12 9.85 16.36
CA PRO A 75 -3.82 10.12 17.75
C PRO A 75 -5.04 9.82 18.61
N ARG A 76 -4.87 9.00 19.65
CA ARG A 76 -5.96 8.51 20.52
C ARG A 76 -6.56 9.58 21.42
N THR A 77 -6.02 10.79 21.47
CA THR A 77 -6.45 11.81 22.40
C THR A 77 -6.92 13.06 21.68
N LYS A 78 -7.97 13.70 22.20
CA LYS A 78 -8.36 15.07 21.83
C LYS A 78 -7.25 16.09 22.09
N LEU A 79 -6.19 15.68 22.73
CA LEU A 79 -5.02 16.47 23.02
C LEU A 79 -4.10 16.31 21.83
N HIS A 80 -4.08 17.31 21.00
CA HIS A 80 -3.20 17.46 19.85
C HIS A 80 -1.70 17.53 20.24
N ASP A 81 -1.32 16.95 21.37
CA ASP A 81 0.06 16.93 21.86
C ASP A 81 0.97 16.00 21.07
N HIS A 82 0.40 15.17 20.17
CA HIS A 82 1.16 14.36 19.25
C HIS A 82 0.66 14.59 17.82
N PRO A 83 1.24 15.58 17.11
CA PRO A 83 0.89 15.86 15.73
C PRO A 83 1.35 14.75 14.77
N GLU A 84 2.08 13.76 15.27
CA GLU A 84 2.59 12.68 14.46
C GLU A 84 1.53 11.60 14.29
N MET A 85 1.14 11.41 13.04
CA MET A 85 0.31 10.30 12.65
C MET A 85 1.10 9.01 12.78
N ALA A 86 0.61 8.09 13.60
CA ALA A 86 1.21 6.79 13.68
C ALA A 86 0.82 5.95 12.45
N ALA A 87 1.80 5.27 11.88
CA ALA A 87 1.61 4.29 10.84
C ALA A 87 1.93 2.90 11.39
N GLN A 88 1.11 1.91 11.05
CA GLN A 88 1.36 0.53 11.43
C GLN A 88 1.35 -0.34 10.18
N LEU A 89 2.49 -0.99 9.91
CA LEU A 89 2.62 -1.94 8.81
C LEU A 89 2.44 -3.37 9.34
N CYS A 90 1.43 -4.04 8.84
CA CYS A 90 1.05 -5.39 9.22
C CYS A 90 1.34 -6.38 8.11
N ALA A 91 1.79 -7.57 8.46
CA ALA A 91 1.80 -8.71 7.55
C ALA A 91 0.35 -9.22 7.36
N GLY A 92 0.00 -9.52 6.11
CA GLY A 92 -1.31 -10.02 5.72
C GLY A 92 -2.22 -8.98 5.07
N PRO A 93 -3.31 -9.42 4.44
CA PRO A 93 -4.34 -8.54 3.91
C PRO A 93 -5.11 -7.85 5.03
N ALA A 94 -5.78 -6.74 4.71
CA ALA A 94 -6.46 -5.90 5.70
C ALA A 94 -7.43 -6.68 6.60
N GLN A 95 -8.28 -7.54 6.05
CA GLN A 95 -9.23 -8.32 6.84
C GLN A 95 -8.56 -9.24 7.84
N GLN A 96 -7.46 -9.90 7.44
CA GLN A 96 -6.70 -10.77 8.33
C GLN A 96 -6.02 -9.97 9.43
N ALA A 97 -5.40 -8.86 9.09
CA ALA A 97 -4.74 -8.00 10.07
C ALA A 97 -5.72 -7.45 11.12
N ILE A 98 -6.94 -7.12 10.71
CA ILE A 98 -7.99 -6.61 11.61
C ILE A 98 -8.52 -7.73 12.52
N SER A 99 -8.81 -8.91 11.96
CA SER A 99 -9.47 -9.99 12.70
C SER A 99 -8.55 -10.72 13.67
N LEU A 100 -7.26 -10.85 13.33
CA LEU A 100 -6.27 -11.59 14.12
C LEU A 100 -5.32 -10.69 14.94
N GLY A 101 -5.48 -9.38 14.81
CA GLY A 101 -4.51 -8.41 15.30
C GLY A 101 -3.34 -8.24 14.32
N CYS A 102 -2.71 -7.09 14.38
CA CYS A 102 -1.58 -6.77 13.51
C CYS A 102 -0.34 -7.58 13.92
N THR A 103 0.22 -8.32 12.98
CA THR A 103 1.57 -8.84 13.10
C THR A 103 2.52 -7.85 12.44
N GLU A 104 3.27 -7.13 13.25
CA GLU A 104 4.24 -6.15 12.75
C GLU A 104 5.32 -6.81 11.89
N VAL A 105 5.74 -6.09 10.85
CA VAL A 105 6.79 -6.55 9.95
C VAL A 105 8.15 -6.13 10.50
N SER A 106 8.92 -7.11 10.96
CA SER A 106 10.24 -6.86 11.55
C SER A 106 11.16 -6.13 10.59
N GLY A 107 11.77 -5.04 11.05
CA GLY A 107 12.71 -4.22 10.27
C GLY A 107 12.06 -3.34 9.21
N ALA A 108 10.74 -3.38 9.04
CA ALA A 108 10.03 -2.47 8.15
C ALA A 108 9.96 -1.06 8.76
N LYS A 109 9.81 -0.09 7.86
CA LYS A 109 9.55 1.31 8.23
C LYS A 109 8.28 1.75 7.53
N ALA A 110 7.45 2.50 8.23
CA ALA A 110 6.23 3.07 7.66
C ALA A 110 5.95 4.44 8.27
N ALA A 111 5.42 5.34 7.47
CA ALA A 111 5.04 6.68 7.90
C ALA A 111 3.87 7.21 7.08
N TYR A 112 3.11 8.12 7.68
CA TYR A 112 2.13 8.97 7.02
C TYR A 112 2.51 10.43 7.19
N PHE A 113 2.23 11.24 6.17
CA PHE A 113 2.53 12.68 6.14
C PHE A 113 1.34 13.48 5.63
N GLY A 114 1.19 14.71 6.11
CA GLY A 114 0.28 15.71 5.53
C GLY A 114 -1.20 15.48 5.78
N ALA A 115 -1.59 14.89 6.91
CA ALA A 115 -2.98 14.58 7.22
C ALA A 115 -3.89 15.79 7.47
N ASP A 116 -3.32 16.94 7.69
CA ASP A 116 -4.04 18.20 7.87
C ASP A 116 -4.51 18.85 6.57
N GLN A 117 -4.14 18.24 5.46
CA GLN A 117 -4.55 18.65 4.11
C GLN A 117 -5.35 17.51 3.45
N PRO A 118 -6.16 17.77 2.42
CA PRO A 118 -6.84 16.70 1.69
C PRO A 118 -5.86 15.82 0.89
N ARG A 119 -4.62 15.74 1.31
CA ARG A 119 -3.56 14.98 0.70
C ARG A 119 -2.84 14.17 1.77
N ILE A 120 -2.93 12.86 1.65
CA ILE A 120 -2.23 11.91 2.50
C ILE A 120 -1.11 11.28 1.70
N THR A 121 0.12 11.37 2.19
CA THR A 121 1.25 10.60 1.68
C THR A 121 1.54 9.48 2.65
N ALA A 122 1.57 8.25 2.16
CA ALA A 122 1.96 7.09 2.94
C ALA A 122 3.20 6.45 2.32
N GLU A 123 4.17 6.11 3.15
CA GLU A 123 5.40 5.47 2.73
C GLU A 123 5.65 4.21 3.56
N MET A 124 6.14 3.16 2.90
CA MET A 124 6.62 1.96 3.57
C MET A 124 7.88 1.42 2.89
N VAL A 125 8.76 0.87 3.70
CA VAL A 125 9.92 0.10 3.25
C VAL A 125 9.85 -1.27 3.89
N ILE A 126 9.82 -2.31 3.05
CA ILE A 126 9.71 -3.71 3.45
C ILE A 126 11.08 -4.35 3.18
N PRO A 127 11.80 -4.80 4.21
CA PRO A 127 13.10 -5.43 4.02
C PRO A 127 12.96 -6.76 3.24
N TRP A 128 13.96 -7.11 2.44
CA TRP A 128 13.94 -8.35 1.66
C TRP A 128 13.75 -9.59 2.52
N SER A 129 14.28 -9.58 3.74
CA SER A 129 14.08 -10.67 4.71
C SER A 129 12.61 -10.92 5.06
N ALA A 130 11.79 -9.87 5.10
CA ALA A 130 10.34 -10.02 5.33
C ALA A 130 9.62 -10.64 4.12
N LEU A 131 10.24 -10.58 2.93
CA LEU A 131 9.79 -11.27 1.72
C LEU A 131 10.35 -12.70 1.63
N GLY A 132 11.23 -13.09 2.56
CA GLY A 132 11.84 -14.43 2.62
C GLY A 132 12.98 -14.63 1.62
N ILE A 133 13.61 -13.55 1.19
CA ILE A 133 14.73 -13.57 0.24
C ILE A 133 15.87 -12.66 0.69
N ASP A 134 17.04 -12.84 0.12
CA ASP A 134 18.13 -11.87 0.14
C ASP A 134 17.89 -10.76 -0.88
N ALA A 135 18.70 -9.71 -0.85
CA ALA A 135 18.59 -8.60 -1.80
C ALA A 135 18.70 -9.14 -3.25
N PRO A 136 17.67 -8.96 -4.08
CA PRO A 136 17.65 -9.51 -5.42
C PRO A 136 18.52 -8.71 -6.37
N ALA A 137 18.94 -9.35 -7.46
CA ALA A 137 19.67 -8.67 -8.53
C ALA A 137 18.74 -7.84 -9.42
N PRO A 138 19.27 -6.81 -10.10
CA PRO A 138 18.56 -6.16 -11.20
C PRO A 138 18.07 -7.18 -12.23
N GLY A 139 16.89 -6.94 -12.80
CA GLY A 139 16.24 -7.85 -13.73
C GLY A 139 15.42 -8.96 -13.09
N THR A 140 15.48 -9.13 -11.76
CA THR A 140 14.61 -10.08 -11.04
C THR A 140 13.14 -9.78 -11.32
N GLN A 141 12.41 -10.83 -11.69
CA GLN A 141 10.97 -10.74 -11.94
C GLN A 141 10.19 -10.82 -10.64
N LEU A 142 9.09 -10.08 -10.60
CA LEU A 142 8.14 -10.09 -9.49
C LEU A 142 6.72 -9.91 -10.03
N ARG A 143 5.73 -10.23 -9.19
CA ARG A 143 4.35 -9.80 -9.40
C ARG A 143 3.94 -8.92 -8.23
N ALA A 144 3.20 -7.87 -8.51
CA ALA A 144 2.71 -6.97 -7.48
C ALA A 144 1.25 -6.55 -7.71
N GLU A 145 0.56 -6.32 -6.63
CA GLU A 145 -0.72 -5.65 -6.55
C GLU A 145 -0.63 -4.55 -5.51
N ILE A 146 -1.17 -3.40 -5.84
CA ILE A 146 -1.25 -2.26 -4.93
C ILE A 146 -2.70 -1.83 -4.89
N ALA A 147 -3.26 -1.67 -3.70
CA ALA A 147 -4.57 -1.12 -3.52
C ALA A 147 -4.57 -0.02 -2.46
N ILE A 148 -5.32 1.04 -2.73
CA ILE A 148 -5.56 2.15 -1.81
C ILE A 148 -7.05 2.18 -1.53
N THR A 149 -7.42 2.22 -0.26
CA THR A 149 -8.80 2.41 0.18
C THR A 149 -8.89 3.73 0.92
N SER A 150 -9.83 4.58 0.51
CA SER A 150 -10.07 5.84 1.18
C SER A 150 -10.94 5.65 2.42
N TRP A 151 -11.04 6.71 3.23
CA TRP A 151 -11.95 6.79 4.36
C TRP A 151 -13.39 6.38 4.04
N HIS A 152 -13.87 6.76 2.86
CA HIS A 152 -15.14 6.29 2.36
C HIS A 152 -14.97 4.91 1.73
N ARG A 153 -15.41 3.86 2.37
CA ARG A 153 -15.26 2.44 1.98
C ARG A 153 -15.55 2.13 0.52
N GLU A 154 -16.38 2.91 -0.11
CA GLU A 154 -16.79 2.74 -1.50
C GLU A 154 -15.73 3.24 -2.50
N ARG A 155 -14.76 4.03 -2.02
CA ARG A 155 -13.69 4.55 -2.87
C ARG A 155 -12.42 3.74 -2.67
N TRP A 156 -12.04 3.11 -3.72
CA TRP A 156 -10.77 2.39 -3.77
C TRP A 156 -10.11 2.55 -5.14
N MET A 157 -8.81 2.33 -5.19
CA MET A 157 -8.02 2.19 -6.40
C MET A 157 -7.16 0.97 -6.28
N SER A 158 -6.95 0.25 -7.37
CA SER A 158 -6.05 -0.89 -7.40
C SER A 158 -5.33 -1.00 -8.73
N LEU A 159 -4.21 -1.72 -8.72
CA LEU A 159 -3.41 -1.92 -9.92
C LEU A 159 -4.12 -2.81 -10.93
N SER A 160 -4.91 -3.79 -10.48
CA SER A 160 -5.71 -4.69 -11.32
C SER A 160 -7.09 -4.14 -11.68
N GLY A 161 -7.53 -3.02 -11.10
CA GLY A 161 -8.89 -2.50 -11.27
C GLY A 161 -9.97 -3.33 -10.55
N ARG A 162 -9.59 -4.18 -9.60
CA ARG A 162 -10.50 -5.01 -8.80
C ARG A 162 -10.64 -4.45 -7.39
N PRO A 163 -11.75 -4.72 -6.68
CA PRO A 163 -11.86 -4.39 -5.26
C PRO A 163 -10.67 -4.96 -4.47
N PRO A 164 -10.13 -4.23 -3.48
CA PRO A 164 -8.91 -4.62 -2.76
C PRO A 164 -8.90 -6.04 -2.24
N SER A 165 -9.99 -6.50 -1.64
CA SER A 165 -10.10 -7.88 -1.16
C SER A 165 -9.97 -8.92 -2.26
N ALA A 166 -10.61 -8.69 -3.41
CA ALA A 166 -10.55 -9.59 -4.56
C ALA A 166 -9.17 -9.51 -5.26
N ALA A 167 -8.58 -8.32 -5.33
CA ALA A 167 -7.25 -8.11 -5.90
C ALA A 167 -6.18 -8.84 -5.07
N MET A 168 -6.22 -8.68 -3.76
CA MET A 168 -5.27 -9.34 -2.84
C MET A 168 -5.48 -10.85 -2.76
N ALA A 169 -6.69 -11.36 -2.96
CA ALA A 169 -6.97 -12.79 -2.90
C ALA A 169 -6.45 -13.58 -4.12
N ASN A 170 -6.09 -12.91 -5.21
CA ASN A 170 -5.71 -13.54 -6.47
C ASN A 170 -4.27 -13.20 -6.91
N PRO A 171 -3.24 -13.83 -6.33
CA PRO A 171 -1.83 -13.55 -6.68
C PRO A 171 -1.49 -13.81 -8.15
N GLU A 172 -2.19 -14.71 -8.80
CA GLU A 172 -1.98 -15.01 -10.22
C GLU A 172 -2.36 -13.83 -11.14
N GLY A 173 -3.31 -13.01 -10.69
CA GLY A 173 -3.74 -11.81 -11.39
C GLY A 173 -2.90 -10.57 -11.07
N TRP A 174 -1.88 -10.67 -10.22
CA TRP A 174 -0.99 -9.55 -9.92
C TRP A 174 -0.15 -9.19 -11.11
N ARG A 175 0.14 -7.90 -11.26
CA ARG A 175 0.89 -7.39 -12.40
C ARG A 175 2.33 -7.86 -12.38
N ALA A 176 2.78 -8.45 -13.50
CA ALA A 176 4.18 -8.82 -13.70
C ALA A 176 5.03 -7.55 -13.86
N MET A 177 6.14 -7.52 -13.18
CA MET A 177 7.11 -6.43 -13.15
C MET A 177 8.53 -7.02 -13.09
N ARG A 178 9.53 -6.18 -13.27
CA ARG A 178 10.93 -6.53 -13.01
C ARG A 178 11.66 -5.40 -12.31
N LEU A 179 12.64 -5.74 -11.51
CA LEU A 179 13.55 -4.78 -10.92
C LEU A 179 14.42 -4.18 -12.02
N GLY A 180 14.46 -2.86 -12.14
CA GLY A 180 15.27 -2.17 -13.14
C GLY A 180 16.77 -2.26 -12.85
N ASN A 181 17.58 -1.76 -13.78
CA ASN A 181 19.05 -1.80 -13.68
C ASN A 181 19.65 -0.82 -12.66
N GLY A 182 18.83 0.02 -12.04
CA GLY A 182 19.26 0.94 -10.98
C GLY A 182 18.41 0.73 -9.73
N PRO A 183 18.93 1.08 -8.57
CA PRO A 183 18.27 0.80 -7.28
C PRO A 183 16.96 1.55 -7.05
N GLN A 184 16.44 2.27 -8.00
CA GLN A 184 15.22 3.07 -7.85
C GLN A 184 14.17 2.81 -8.93
N MET A 185 14.38 1.80 -9.79
CA MET A 185 13.46 1.57 -10.92
C MET A 185 12.78 0.21 -10.81
N ILE A 186 11.45 0.25 -10.90
CA ILE A 186 10.64 -0.93 -11.20
C ILE A 186 10.03 -0.73 -12.58
N GLU A 187 10.26 -1.67 -13.46
CA GLU A 187 9.78 -1.66 -14.82
C GLU A 187 8.60 -2.61 -14.96
N THR A 188 7.58 -2.21 -15.72
CA THR A 188 6.52 -3.14 -16.10
C THR A 188 7.06 -4.17 -17.09
N SER A 189 6.70 -5.43 -16.92
CA SER A 189 7.10 -6.49 -17.83
C SER A 189 6.59 -6.20 -19.26
N PRO A 190 7.41 -6.39 -20.30
CA PRO A 190 6.97 -6.24 -21.68
C PRO A 190 5.90 -7.25 -22.12
N ALA A 191 5.60 -8.25 -21.30
CA ALA A 191 4.54 -9.23 -21.59
C ALA A 191 3.10 -8.66 -21.49
N HIS A 192 2.96 -7.46 -20.92
CA HIS A 192 1.70 -6.72 -21.00
C HIS A 192 1.91 -5.53 -21.94
N PRO A 193 1.36 -5.55 -23.15
CA PRO A 193 1.39 -4.38 -24.01
C PRO A 193 0.75 -3.22 -23.24
N ALA A 194 1.46 -2.10 -23.19
CA ALA A 194 0.89 -0.86 -22.70
C ALA A 194 -0.48 -0.68 -23.38
N LEU A 195 -1.51 -0.41 -22.59
CA LEU A 195 -2.79 -0.03 -23.16
C LEU A 195 -2.50 1.11 -24.14
N ALA A 196 -2.86 0.90 -25.39
CA ALA A 196 -2.70 1.92 -26.41
C ALA A 196 -3.42 3.20 -25.92
N PRO A 197 -2.81 4.38 -26.11
CA PRO A 197 -3.49 5.61 -25.79
C PRO A 197 -4.76 5.70 -26.67
N GLY A 198 -5.92 5.71 -26.02
CA GLY A 198 -7.20 6.02 -26.64
C GLY A 198 -7.38 7.53 -26.71
#